data_867c2b579a95f33c1777480f4a1b8ccf
#
_entry.id   867c2b579a95f33c1777480f4a1b8ccf
#
_cell.length_a   1.000
_cell.length_b   1.000
_cell.length_c   1.000
_cell.angle_alpha   90.00
_cell.angle_beta   90.00
_cell.angle_gamma   90.00
#
_symmetry.space_group_name_H-M   'P 1'
#
loop_
_entity.id
_entity.type
_entity.pdbx_description
1 polymer ?
#
loop_
_entity_poly.entity_id
_entity_poly.type
_entity_poly.pdbx_seq_one_letter_code
_entity_poly.pdbx_strand_id
1 'polypeptide(L)'
;MYPCLVADIGGTNARFSLVTGCDNGQYQLSQNHDLRTGEFPTFESCLQTYLDMIDGPRPVSACIALAGPVVGDEILMTNVSWRFSQSSVRQQFGFEVFCVLNDFAALANSVPHLQEADLTTIVQGVSNPAAAKAIVGPGTGLGVAALVRGKDEWVVVPGEGGHVAYAAQNPREMAVAALMQARGYLCAEALISGRGMVNLFNSLAEIDGHPHRVDEASEIVTLAWEQQDSLALETWEMFCQGVGTVASDAALMYNAKGGVYLGGGILPRNIEAFRQSGFEARFKEKGIQRGFMENIPVYLILHKHPALIGAAAWLDDLTRNR
;
A
#
# COMPACT_ATOMS: atom_id res chain seq x y z
N MET A 1 27.87 -7.29 -3.02
CA MET A 1 26.99 -6.15 -2.85
C MET A 1 26.32 -6.06 -1.48
N TYR A 2 26.23 -7.16 -0.72
CA TYR A 2 25.69 -7.20 0.64
C TYR A 2 26.76 -6.93 1.69
N PRO A 3 26.43 -6.30 2.84
CA PRO A 3 25.09 -5.88 3.20
C PRO A 3 24.68 -4.59 2.48
N CYS A 4 23.37 -4.46 2.20
CA CYS A 4 22.77 -3.21 1.77
C CYS A 4 21.63 -2.80 2.72
N LEU A 5 21.31 -1.51 2.78
CA LEU A 5 20.28 -0.95 3.64
C LEU A 5 18.99 -0.81 2.86
N VAL A 6 17.89 -1.21 3.49
CA VAL A 6 16.54 -0.92 3.00
C VAL A 6 15.72 -0.27 4.12
N ALA A 7 14.80 0.61 3.73
CA ALA A 7 13.87 1.20 4.69
C ALA A 7 12.47 1.37 4.09
N ASP A 8 11.48 1.36 4.99
CA ASP A 8 10.08 1.70 4.72
C ASP A 8 9.67 2.82 5.67
N ILE A 9 9.46 4.03 5.13
CA ILE A 9 9.27 5.24 5.91
C ILE A 9 7.89 5.83 5.65
N GLY A 10 7.05 5.73 6.67
CA GLY A 10 5.76 6.40 6.73
C GLY A 10 5.77 7.65 7.59
N GLY A 11 4.60 8.24 7.80
CA GLY A 11 4.46 9.44 8.61
C GLY A 11 4.72 9.26 10.12
N THR A 12 4.63 8.03 10.64
CA THR A 12 4.77 7.73 12.08
C THR A 12 6.00 6.90 12.38
N ASN A 13 6.37 5.99 11.51
CA ASN A 13 7.45 5.03 11.73
C ASN A 13 8.39 5.01 10.52
N ALA A 14 9.68 4.88 10.80
CA ALA A 14 10.74 4.56 9.87
C ALA A 14 11.27 3.15 10.22
N ARG A 15 11.04 2.18 9.35
CA ARG A 15 11.52 0.81 9.50
C ARG A 15 12.75 0.62 8.67
N PHE A 16 13.85 0.25 9.32
CA PHE A 16 15.11 -0.03 8.66
C PHE A 16 15.47 -1.50 8.79
N SER A 17 16.18 -2.01 7.80
CA SER A 17 16.74 -3.35 7.81
C SER A 17 18.01 -3.42 6.97
N LEU A 18 18.90 -4.36 7.32
CA LEU A 18 19.99 -4.78 6.43
C LEU A 18 19.51 -6.00 5.62
N VAL A 19 19.81 -5.98 4.34
CA VAL A 19 19.76 -7.17 3.48
C VAL A 19 21.13 -7.79 3.50
N THR A 20 21.21 -9.03 3.98
CA THR A 20 22.50 -9.77 4.12
C THR A 20 22.74 -10.77 3.00
N GLY A 21 21.72 -11.05 2.19
CA GLY A 21 21.81 -11.97 1.06
C GLY A 21 20.50 -12.08 0.31
N CYS A 22 20.57 -12.68 -0.86
CA CYS A 22 19.43 -13.08 -1.66
C CYS A 22 19.69 -14.49 -2.21
N ASP A 23 18.79 -15.41 -1.89
CA ASP A 23 18.82 -16.79 -2.42
C ASP A 23 17.51 -17.08 -3.17
N ASN A 24 17.62 -17.42 -4.46
CA ASN A 24 16.47 -17.70 -5.32
C ASN A 24 15.39 -16.60 -5.30
N GLY A 25 15.80 -15.32 -5.23
CA GLY A 25 14.90 -14.17 -5.17
C GLY A 25 14.32 -13.90 -3.79
N GLN A 26 14.77 -14.61 -2.76
CA GLN A 26 14.38 -14.41 -1.37
C GLN A 26 15.43 -13.60 -0.63
N TYR A 27 15.03 -12.41 -0.17
CA TYR A 27 15.91 -11.47 0.53
C TYR A 27 15.95 -11.79 2.02
N GLN A 28 17.18 -11.90 2.55
CA GLN A 28 17.43 -12.14 3.97
C GLN A 28 17.56 -10.81 4.70
N LEU A 29 16.51 -10.47 5.46
CA LEU A 29 16.48 -9.26 6.26
C LEU A 29 17.04 -9.52 7.67
N SER A 30 17.86 -8.60 8.15
CA SER A 30 18.44 -8.65 9.50
C SER A 30 18.52 -7.26 10.11
N GLN A 31 18.78 -7.20 11.43
CA GLN A 31 18.93 -5.97 12.18
C GLN A 31 17.78 -4.98 11.94
N ASN A 32 16.56 -5.51 12.04
CA ASN A 32 15.34 -4.74 11.87
C ASN A 32 15.12 -3.81 13.05
N HIS A 33 14.99 -2.51 12.77
CA HIS A 33 14.67 -1.49 13.79
C HIS A 33 13.51 -0.61 13.31
N ASP A 34 12.55 -0.40 14.20
CA ASP A 34 11.45 0.51 14.02
C ASP A 34 11.73 1.78 14.84
N LEU A 35 11.93 2.90 14.16
CA LEU A 35 12.16 4.22 14.77
C LEU A 35 10.92 5.10 14.56
N ARG A 36 10.60 5.94 15.55
CA ARG A 36 9.48 6.88 15.43
C ARG A 36 9.94 8.15 14.71
N THR A 37 9.36 8.45 13.54
CA THR A 37 9.75 9.60 12.71
C THR A 37 9.67 10.93 13.46
N GLY A 38 8.68 11.09 14.33
CA GLY A 38 8.50 12.32 15.14
C GLY A 38 9.58 12.57 16.20
N GLU A 39 10.45 11.59 16.48
CA GLU A 39 11.57 11.75 17.43
C GLU A 39 12.82 12.33 16.76
N PHE A 40 12.81 12.48 15.44
CA PHE A 40 13.96 12.95 14.67
C PHE A 40 13.64 14.22 13.88
N PRO A 41 14.49 15.24 13.97
CA PRO A 41 14.28 16.49 13.25
C PRO A 41 14.48 16.34 11.73
N THR A 42 15.29 15.39 11.28
CA THR A 42 15.60 15.16 9.85
C THR A 42 15.71 13.67 9.54
N PHE A 43 15.57 13.34 8.26
CA PHE A 43 15.82 11.98 7.75
C PHE A 43 17.25 11.51 8.06
N GLU A 44 18.23 12.40 7.86
CA GLU A 44 19.65 12.09 8.08
C GLU A 44 19.93 11.73 9.53
N SER A 45 19.29 12.41 10.50
CA SER A 45 19.46 12.09 11.93
C SER A 45 18.84 10.72 12.27
N CYS A 46 17.72 10.38 11.67
CA CYS A 46 17.07 9.07 11.82
C CYS A 46 17.94 7.96 11.21
N LEU A 47 18.42 8.16 9.98
CA LEU A 47 19.33 7.22 9.30
C LEU A 47 20.65 7.02 10.07
N GLN A 48 21.25 8.11 10.57
CA GLN A 48 22.48 8.02 11.38
C GLN A 48 22.24 7.16 12.62
N THR A 49 21.13 7.40 13.33
CA THR A 49 20.77 6.61 14.52
C THR A 49 20.70 5.13 14.20
N TYR A 50 20.02 4.75 13.10
CA TYR A 50 19.97 3.35 12.69
C TYR A 50 21.36 2.80 12.37
N LEU A 51 22.21 3.56 11.64
CA LEU A 51 23.55 3.13 11.29
C LEU A 51 24.49 2.98 12.52
N ASP A 52 24.19 3.65 13.62
CA ASP A 52 24.93 3.52 14.88
C ASP A 52 24.43 2.36 15.75
N MET A 53 23.23 1.82 15.45
CA MET A 53 22.63 0.66 16.14
C MET A 53 23.06 -0.69 15.53
N ILE A 54 23.48 -0.71 14.28
CA ILE A 54 23.81 -1.95 13.58
C ILE A 54 25.23 -2.41 13.89
N ASP A 55 25.39 -3.74 13.96
CA ASP A 55 26.69 -4.39 14.10
C ASP A 55 27.25 -4.80 12.73
N GLY A 56 28.58 -4.83 12.63
CA GLY A 56 29.31 -5.32 11.45
C GLY A 56 29.62 -4.25 10.40
N PRO A 57 29.85 -4.64 9.14
CA PRO A 57 30.24 -3.71 8.09
C PRO A 57 29.08 -2.79 7.72
N ARG A 58 29.40 -1.51 7.54
CA ARG A 58 28.41 -0.52 7.09
C ARG A 58 27.96 -0.84 5.65
N PRO A 59 26.62 -0.69 5.37
CA PRO A 59 26.11 -0.87 4.02
C PRO A 59 26.65 0.23 3.09
N VAL A 60 27.05 -0.18 1.89
CA VAL A 60 27.54 0.74 0.85
C VAL A 60 26.47 1.16 -0.14
N SER A 61 25.29 0.56 -0.04
CA SER A 61 24.14 0.85 -0.90
C SER A 61 22.87 0.89 -0.07
N ALA A 62 21.95 1.77 -0.45
CA ALA A 62 20.67 1.92 0.26
C ALA A 62 19.52 2.21 -0.69
N CYS A 63 18.34 1.66 -0.36
CA CYS A 63 17.09 1.95 -1.03
C CYS A 63 15.98 2.20 0.00
N ILE A 64 15.30 3.33 -0.13
CA ILE A 64 14.29 3.81 0.81
C ILE A 64 12.93 3.83 0.14
N ALA A 65 11.99 3.02 0.65
CA ALA A 65 10.58 3.14 0.32
C ALA A 65 9.95 4.25 1.16
N LEU A 66 9.20 5.16 0.54
CA LEU A 66 8.70 6.37 1.19
C LEU A 66 7.24 6.61 0.84
N ALA A 67 6.42 6.90 1.85
CA ALA A 67 5.04 7.30 1.65
C ALA A 67 4.97 8.71 1.04
N GLY A 68 4.63 8.80 -0.24
CA GLY A 68 4.48 10.04 -1.00
C GLY A 68 5.15 10.00 -2.37
N PRO A 69 4.96 11.05 -3.17
CA PRO A 69 5.53 11.13 -4.50
C PRO A 69 7.06 11.31 -4.45
N VAL A 70 7.75 10.60 -5.32
CA VAL A 70 9.22 10.71 -5.49
C VAL A 70 9.49 11.28 -6.88
N VAL A 71 9.91 12.56 -6.91
CA VAL A 71 10.18 13.28 -8.16
C VAL A 71 11.52 14.02 -8.05
N GLY A 72 12.50 13.58 -8.87
CA GLY A 72 13.82 14.22 -8.90
C GLY A 72 14.68 13.92 -7.68
N ASP A 73 15.60 14.84 -7.36
CA ASP A 73 16.60 14.68 -6.28
C ASP A 73 16.05 15.10 -4.90
N GLU A 74 15.23 16.14 -4.88
CA GLU A 74 14.65 16.69 -3.65
C GLU A 74 13.42 15.90 -3.21
N ILE A 75 13.48 15.35 -2.02
CA ILE A 75 12.39 14.61 -1.38
C ILE A 75 11.72 15.48 -0.32
N LEU A 76 10.42 15.59 -0.40
CA LEU A 76 9.58 16.28 0.58
C LEU A 76 8.53 15.31 1.10
N MET A 77 8.57 15.02 2.38
CA MET A 77 7.54 14.19 3.02
C MET A 77 6.37 15.07 3.46
N THR A 78 5.16 14.65 3.12
CA THR A 78 3.93 15.39 3.48
C THR A 78 3.46 15.15 4.92
N ASN A 79 3.80 13.98 5.47
CA ASN A 79 3.32 13.50 6.77
C ASN A 79 4.31 13.75 7.94
N VAL A 80 5.52 14.17 7.63
CA VAL A 80 6.55 14.64 8.56
C VAL A 80 7.28 15.80 7.89
N SER A 81 7.83 16.71 8.66
CA SER A 81 8.52 17.91 8.13
C SER A 81 9.93 17.62 7.60
N TRP A 82 10.18 16.40 7.10
CA TRP A 82 11.46 16.04 6.54
C TRP A 82 11.59 16.46 5.08
N ARG A 83 12.70 17.07 4.80
CA ARG A 83 13.15 17.41 3.46
C ARG A 83 14.62 17.07 3.32
N PHE A 84 15.00 16.35 2.28
CA PHE A 84 16.37 15.97 2.00
C PHE A 84 16.63 15.79 0.50
N SER A 85 17.89 15.88 0.10
CA SER A 85 18.33 15.59 -1.27
C SER A 85 18.96 14.20 -1.31
N GLN A 86 18.56 13.38 -2.28
CA GLN A 86 19.12 12.04 -2.47
C GLN A 86 20.63 12.08 -2.70
N SER A 87 21.10 13.02 -3.52
CA SER A 87 22.53 13.21 -3.79
C SER A 87 23.31 13.64 -2.55
N SER A 88 22.74 14.51 -1.71
CA SER A 88 23.36 14.94 -0.46
C SER A 88 23.47 13.80 0.55
N VAL A 89 22.39 13.01 0.75
CA VAL A 89 22.41 11.83 1.63
C VAL A 89 23.43 10.81 1.13
N ARG A 90 23.43 10.54 -0.17
CA ARG A 90 24.41 9.64 -0.78
C ARG A 90 25.85 10.05 -0.46
N GLN A 91 26.16 11.33 -0.61
CA GLN A 91 27.51 11.88 -0.34
C GLN A 91 27.84 11.85 1.16
N GLN A 92 26.92 12.29 2.00
CA GLN A 92 27.13 12.39 3.46
C GLN A 92 27.42 11.04 4.10
N PHE A 93 26.69 9.99 3.68
CA PHE A 93 26.83 8.65 4.25
C PHE A 93 27.76 7.73 3.47
N GLY A 94 28.33 8.21 2.36
CA GLY A 94 29.29 7.47 1.54
C GLY A 94 28.68 6.29 0.77
N PHE A 95 27.38 6.36 0.43
CA PHE A 95 26.75 5.31 -0.36
C PHE A 95 27.22 5.35 -1.83
N GLU A 96 27.55 4.20 -2.39
CA GLU A 96 27.80 4.04 -3.83
C GLU A 96 26.49 4.18 -4.62
N VAL A 97 25.40 3.61 -4.08
CA VAL A 97 24.05 3.71 -4.60
C VAL A 97 23.12 4.13 -3.47
N PHE A 98 22.38 5.21 -3.66
CA PHE A 98 21.27 5.62 -2.81
C PHE A 98 20.09 5.94 -3.71
N CYS A 99 18.94 5.35 -3.43
CA CYS A 99 17.72 5.63 -4.16
C CYS A 99 16.51 5.67 -3.23
N VAL A 100 15.52 6.43 -3.65
CA VAL A 100 14.22 6.53 -2.98
C VAL A 100 13.17 6.12 -3.98
N LEU A 101 12.17 5.34 -3.56
CA LEU A 101 11.00 5.01 -4.35
C LEU A 101 9.73 5.19 -3.53
N ASN A 102 8.62 5.37 -4.21
CA ASN A 102 7.33 5.40 -3.55
C ASN A 102 7.04 4.06 -2.87
N ASP A 103 6.36 4.07 -1.72
CA ASP A 103 6.04 2.88 -0.91
C ASP A 103 5.19 1.85 -1.68
N PHE A 104 4.24 2.30 -2.52
CA PHE A 104 3.46 1.40 -3.38
C PHE A 104 4.26 0.86 -4.57
N ALA A 105 5.23 1.62 -5.08
CA ALA A 105 6.18 1.09 -6.05
C ALA A 105 7.05 -0.02 -5.42
N ALA A 106 7.50 0.17 -4.18
CA ALA A 106 8.21 -0.86 -3.43
C ALA A 106 7.30 -2.07 -3.17
N LEU A 107 6.06 -1.86 -2.72
CA LEU A 107 5.10 -2.92 -2.53
C LEU A 107 4.86 -3.71 -3.82
N ALA A 108 4.68 -3.03 -4.95
CA ALA A 108 4.53 -3.69 -6.25
C ALA A 108 5.75 -4.54 -6.60
N ASN A 109 6.95 -3.97 -6.42
CA ASN A 109 8.21 -4.66 -6.71
C ASN A 109 8.47 -5.87 -5.80
N SER A 110 7.81 -5.95 -4.63
CA SER A 110 7.92 -7.12 -3.76
C SER A 110 7.18 -8.35 -4.28
N VAL A 111 6.09 -8.16 -5.04
CA VAL A 111 5.15 -9.23 -5.40
C VAL A 111 5.81 -10.44 -6.06
N PRO A 112 6.79 -10.31 -6.99
CA PRO A 112 7.48 -11.47 -7.56
C PRO A 112 8.36 -12.24 -6.55
N HIS A 113 8.65 -11.67 -5.39
CA HIS A 113 9.53 -12.20 -4.35
C HIS A 113 8.78 -12.72 -3.13
N LEU A 114 7.45 -12.54 -3.07
CA LEU A 114 6.60 -13.09 -2.01
C LEU A 114 6.40 -14.58 -2.21
N GLN A 115 6.37 -15.32 -1.10
CA GLN A 115 6.11 -16.75 -1.07
C GLN A 115 4.61 -17.02 -0.90
N GLU A 116 4.21 -18.25 -1.12
CA GLU A 116 2.83 -18.68 -0.89
C GLU A 116 2.37 -18.41 0.56
N ALA A 117 3.26 -18.58 1.54
CA ALA A 117 2.99 -18.28 2.94
C ALA A 117 2.76 -16.78 3.25
N ASP A 118 3.23 -15.89 2.37
CA ASP A 118 3.06 -14.44 2.48
C ASP A 118 1.73 -13.95 1.92
N LEU A 119 0.96 -14.84 1.33
CA LEU A 119 -0.27 -14.52 0.61
C LEU A 119 -1.44 -15.35 1.13
N THR A 120 -2.62 -14.79 1.11
CA THR A 120 -3.85 -15.57 1.25
C THR A 120 -4.83 -15.21 0.15
N THR A 121 -5.48 -16.24 -0.41
CA THR A 121 -6.46 -16.03 -1.48
C THR A 121 -7.76 -15.50 -0.90
N ILE A 122 -8.23 -14.38 -1.45
CA ILE A 122 -9.53 -13.78 -1.14
C ILE A 122 -10.56 -14.15 -2.20
N VAL A 123 -10.18 -14.04 -3.48
CA VAL A 123 -11.03 -14.46 -4.61
C VAL A 123 -10.29 -15.51 -5.40
N GLN A 124 -10.96 -16.65 -5.61
CA GLN A 124 -10.41 -17.72 -6.44
C GLN A 124 -10.38 -17.32 -7.91
N GLY A 125 -9.36 -17.77 -8.62
CA GLY A 125 -9.19 -17.52 -10.04
C GLY A 125 -8.04 -18.32 -10.62
N VAL A 126 -7.72 -18.07 -11.89
CA VAL A 126 -6.63 -18.74 -12.61
C VAL A 126 -5.57 -17.69 -12.96
N SER A 127 -4.51 -17.62 -12.15
CA SER A 127 -3.41 -16.70 -12.40
C SER A 127 -2.64 -17.08 -13.67
N ASN A 128 -2.36 -16.09 -14.51
CA ASN A 128 -1.33 -16.17 -15.53
C ASN A 128 -0.05 -15.52 -14.99
N PRO A 129 0.97 -16.28 -14.57
CA PRO A 129 2.17 -15.72 -13.92
C PRO A 129 2.93 -14.69 -14.77
N ALA A 130 2.82 -14.76 -16.09
CA ALA A 130 3.48 -13.84 -17.02
C ALA A 130 2.68 -12.57 -17.32
N ALA A 131 1.41 -12.51 -16.94
CA ALA A 131 0.55 -11.36 -17.21
C ALA A 131 0.72 -10.26 -16.15
N ALA A 132 0.27 -9.06 -16.49
CA ALA A 132 0.27 -7.93 -15.57
C ALA A 132 -0.45 -8.26 -14.26
N LYS A 133 -0.01 -7.63 -13.18
CA LYS A 133 -0.57 -7.69 -11.83
C LYS A 133 -0.97 -6.30 -11.40
N ALA A 134 -2.09 -6.18 -10.71
CA ALA A 134 -2.51 -4.94 -10.08
C ALA A 134 -2.25 -5.00 -8.56
N ILE A 135 -1.82 -3.90 -7.99
CA ILE A 135 -1.57 -3.77 -6.55
C ILE A 135 -2.45 -2.63 -6.05
N VAL A 136 -3.28 -2.92 -5.05
CA VAL A 136 -4.21 -1.96 -4.45
C VAL A 136 -4.13 -2.09 -2.94
N GLY A 137 -4.05 -0.99 -2.22
CA GLY A 137 -3.93 -1.12 -0.77
C GLY A 137 -4.46 0.07 0.01
N PRO A 138 -5.57 -0.14 0.73
CA PRO A 138 -6.05 0.83 1.70
C PRO A 138 -5.18 0.78 2.97
N GLY A 139 -4.63 1.93 3.30
CA GLY A 139 -3.85 2.19 4.50
C GLY A 139 -4.21 3.55 5.08
N THR A 140 -3.22 4.37 5.45
CA THR A 140 -3.43 5.80 5.76
C THR A 140 -4.07 6.52 4.57
N GLY A 141 -3.58 6.23 3.35
CA GLY A 141 -4.16 6.59 2.07
C GLY A 141 -4.63 5.37 1.28
N LEU A 142 -4.83 5.53 -0.03
CA LEU A 142 -5.16 4.47 -0.97
C LEU A 142 -4.12 4.43 -2.09
N GLY A 143 -3.21 3.47 -2.01
CA GLY A 143 -2.22 3.28 -3.07
C GLY A 143 -2.72 2.35 -4.17
N VAL A 144 -2.31 2.64 -5.40
CA VAL A 144 -2.56 1.80 -6.58
C VAL A 144 -1.31 1.81 -7.45
N ALA A 145 -0.85 0.62 -7.81
CA ALA A 145 0.27 0.42 -8.73
C ALA A 145 0.02 -0.81 -9.60
N ALA A 146 0.84 -1.04 -10.59
CA ALA A 146 0.84 -2.27 -11.35
C ALA A 146 2.27 -2.79 -11.60
N LEU A 147 2.34 -4.08 -11.90
CA LEU A 147 3.52 -4.74 -12.44
C LEU A 147 3.20 -5.24 -13.85
N VAL A 148 4.01 -4.90 -14.80
CA VAL A 148 3.93 -5.41 -16.17
C VAL A 148 5.19 -6.20 -16.50
N ARG A 149 5.05 -7.24 -17.31
CA ARG A 149 6.19 -8.03 -17.74
C ARG A 149 6.92 -7.29 -18.85
N GLY A 150 8.16 -6.88 -18.57
CA GLY A 150 9.10 -6.47 -19.59
C GLY A 150 9.68 -7.69 -20.33
N LYS A 151 10.74 -7.47 -21.11
CA LYS A 151 11.39 -8.56 -21.86
C LYS A 151 12.02 -9.58 -20.91
N ASP A 152 12.79 -9.13 -19.95
CA ASP A 152 13.59 -9.98 -19.06
C ASP A 152 13.26 -9.74 -17.56
N GLU A 153 12.55 -8.66 -17.22
CA GLU A 153 12.28 -8.20 -15.86
C GLU A 153 10.83 -7.78 -15.67
N TRP A 154 10.44 -7.60 -14.40
CA TRP A 154 9.19 -6.95 -14.04
C TRP A 154 9.39 -5.43 -14.00
N VAL A 155 8.47 -4.70 -14.60
CA VAL A 155 8.47 -3.24 -14.62
C VAL A 155 7.34 -2.73 -13.73
N VAL A 156 7.68 -1.96 -12.72
CA VAL A 156 6.69 -1.28 -11.88
C VAL A 156 6.10 -0.12 -12.66
N VAL A 157 4.78 -0.04 -12.68
CA VAL A 157 4.01 1.12 -13.16
C VAL A 157 3.42 1.80 -11.92
N PRO A 158 4.10 2.83 -11.39
CA PRO A 158 3.57 3.59 -10.27
C PRO A 158 2.37 4.43 -10.71
N GLY A 159 1.46 4.73 -9.76
CA GLY A 159 0.29 5.54 -10.06
C GLY A 159 -0.31 6.16 -8.82
N GLU A 160 -1.09 7.21 -9.02
CA GLU A 160 -1.88 7.92 -8.01
C GLU A 160 -3.37 7.51 -8.13
N GLY A 161 -3.60 6.19 -8.27
CA GLY A 161 -4.95 5.65 -8.52
C GLY A 161 -5.93 5.83 -7.35
N GLY A 162 -5.45 6.12 -6.13
CA GLY A 162 -6.31 6.53 -5.02
C GLY A 162 -7.01 7.86 -5.25
N HIS A 163 -6.43 8.73 -6.08
CA HIS A 163 -6.96 10.05 -6.38
C HIS A 163 -7.89 10.11 -7.61
N VAL A 164 -8.21 8.97 -8.23
CA VAL A 164 -9.26 8.92 -9.25
C VAL A 164 -10.63 9.20 -8.64
N ALA A 165 -11.57 9.67 -9.45
CA ALA A 165 -12.93 9.96 -8.98
C ALA A 165 -13.57 8.69 -8.38
N TYR A 166 -14.27 8.85 -7.25
CA TYR A 166 -15.03 7.77 -6.64
C TYR A 166 -16.23 7.40 -7.51
N ALA A 167 -16.39 6.12 -7.83
CA ALA A 167 -17.46 5.59 -8.65
C ALA A 167 -18.52 4.88 -7.78
N ALA A 168 -19.51 5.64 -7.32
CA ALA A 168 -20.66 5.11 -6.56
C ALA A 168 -21.48 4.12 -7.41
N GLN A 169 -21.83 2.96 -6.86
CA GLN A 169 -22.46 1.85 -7.59
C GLN A 169 -23.89 1.55 -7.14
N ASN A 170 -24.38 2.16 -6.06
CA ASN A 170 -25.73 1.98 -5.55
C ASN A 170 -26.29 3.28 -4.98
N PRO A 171 -27.61 3.39 -4.73
CA PRO A 171 -28.22 4.63 -4.23
C PRO A 171 -27.65 5.12 -2.90
N ARG A 172 -27.23 4.22 -2.00
CA ARG A 172 -26.66 4.58 -0.70
C ARG A 172 -25.27 5.21 -0.87
N GLU A 173 -24.42 4.62 -1.71
CA GLU A 173 -23.14 5.20 -2.09
C GLU A 173 -23.30 6.54 -2.82
N MET A 174 -24.32 6.66 -3.69
CA MET A 174 -24.63 7.92 -4.39
C MET A 174 -25.01 9.04 -3.40
N ALA A 175 -25.76 8.72 -2.34
CA ALA A 175 -26.10 9.68 -1.30
C ALA A 175 -24.85 10.18 -0.55
N VAL A 176 -23.95 9.27 -0.17
CA VAL A 176 -22.66 9.62 0.43
C VAL A 176 -21.82 10.45 -0.54
N ALA A 177 -21.73 10.03 -1.79
CA ALA A 177 -20.96 10.73 -2.80
C ALA A 177 -21.50 12.16 -3.04
N ALA A 178 -22.81 12.35 -3.13
CA ALA A 178 -23.41 13.66 -3.29
C ALA A 178 -23.11 14.60 -2.11
N LEU A 179 -23.19 14.08 -0.87
CA LEU A 179 -22.84 14.82 0.34
C LEU A 179 -21.37 15.24 0.34
N MET A 180 -20.46 14.33 0.00
CA MET A 180 -19.02 14.58 -0.02
C MET A 180 -18.62 15.53 -1.17
N GLN A 181 -19.19 15.37 -2.36
CA GLN A 181 -18.93 16.24 -3.51
C GLN A 181 -19.36 17.70 -3.27
N ALA A 182 -20.39 17.93 -2.45
CA ALA A 182 -20.76 19.29 -2.03
C ALA A 182 -19.64 20.01 -1.24
N ARG A 183 -18.67 19.25 -0.72
CA ARG A 183 -17.49 19.75 0.03
C ARG A 183 -16.23 19.85 -0.84
N GLY A 184 -16.24 19.34 -2.07
CA GLY A 184 -15.12 19.40 -3.01
C GLY A 184 -14.99 18.16 -3.88
N TYR A 185 -13.84 18.01 -4.53
CA TYR A 185 -13.54 16.84 -5.37
C TYR A 185 -13.52 15.55 -4.53
N LEU A 186 -14.33 14.58 -4.92
CA LEU A 186 -14.39 13.27 -4.26
C LEU A 186 -13.54 12.25 -5.02
N CYS A 187 -12.37 11.93 -4.48
CA CYS A 187 -11.54 10.82 -4.95
C CYS A 187 -11.86 9.51 -4.20
N ALA A 188 -11.39 8.39 -4.72
CA ALA A 188 -11.57 7.08 -4.11
C ALA A 188 -10.95 7.02 -2.70
N GLU A 189 -9.76 7.56 -2.49
CA GLU A 189 -9.07 7.60 -1.20
C GLU A 189 -9.90 8.29 -0.11
N ALA A 190 -10.69 9.31 -0.48
CA ALA A 190 -11.52 10.04 0.48
C ALA A 190 -12.57 9.17 1.20
N LEU A 191 -12.86 7.98 0.67
CA LEU A 191 -13.76 6.99 1.28
C LEU A 191 -13.08 5.63 1.51
N ILE A 192 -11.98 5.31 0.78
CA ILE A 192 -11.35 3.99 0.76
C ILE A 192 -9.92 4.08 1.35
N SER A 193 -9.83 4.61 2.55
CA SER A 193 -8.60 4.67 3.35
C SER A 193 -8.97 4.67 4.83
N GLY A 194 -8.01 4.70 5.74
CA GLY A 194 -8.30 4.83 7.17
C GLY A 194 -9.07 6.11 7.47
N ARG A 195 -8.62 7.24 6.94
CA ARG A 195 -9.34 8.52 7.04
C ARG A 195 -10.65 8.50 6.26
N GLY A 196 -10.65 7.81 5.13
CA GLY A 196 -11.83 7.62 4.29
C GLY A 196 -12.93 6.85 5.01
N MET A 197 -12.61 5.87 5.82
CA MET A 197 -13.57 5.13 6.65
C MET A 197 -14.26 6.05 7.67
N VAL A 198 -13.51 6.99 8.27
CA VAL A 198 -14.07 8.03 9.16
C VAL A 198 -15.01 8.95 8.40
N ASN A 199 -14.60 9.41 7.22
CA ASN A 199 -15.46 10.23 6.35
C ASN A 199 -16.75 9.50 5.97
N LEU A 200 -16.64 8.21 5.66
CA LEU A 200 -17.76 7.37 5.28
C LEU A 200 -18.76 7.22 6.42
N PHE A 201 -18.29 6.83 7.62
CA PHE A 201 -19.12 6.72 8.82
C PHE A 201 -19.84 8.05 9.12
N ASN A 202 -19.10 9.15 9.18
CA ASN A 202 -19.66 10.45 9.52
C ASN A 202 -20.65 10.95 8.44
N SER A 203 -20.46 10.60 7.17
CA SER A 203 -21.38 10.90 6.09
C SER A 203 -22.66 10.10 6.20
N LEU A 204 -22.58 8.81 6.48
CA LEU A 204 -23.74 7.96 6.74
C LEU A 204 -24.53 8.45 7.96
N ALA A 205 -23.82 8.77 9.06
CA ALA A 205 -24.41 9.34 10.25
C ALA A 205 -25.16 10.66 9.99
N GLU A 206 -24.61 11.52 9.12
CA GLU A 206 -25.25 12.78 8.75
C GLU A 206 -26.51 12.56 7.91
N ILE A 207 -26.46 11.65 6.93
CA ILE A 207 -27.60 11.31 6.07
C ILE A 207 -28.75 10.76 6.90
N ASP A 208 -28.47 9.92 7.90
CA ASP A 208 -29.49 9.26 8.74
C ASP A 208 -29.90 10.08 9.96
N GLY A 209 -29.31 11.27 10.16
CA GLY A 209 -29.56 12.09 11.35
C GLY A 209 -29.06 11.46 12.65
N HIS A 210 -28.07 10.56 12.56
CA HIS A 210 -27.47 9.91 13.71
C HIS A 210 -26.53 10.88 14.47
N PRO A 211 -26.63 11.02 15.81
CA PRO A 211 -25.86 12.01 16.55
C PRO A 211 -24.39 11.65 16.72
N HIS A 212 -24.04 10.37 16.63
CA HIS A 212 -22.68 9.89 16.85
C HIS A 212 -21.78 10.31 15.70
N ARG A 213 -20.56 10.72 16.05
CA ARG A 213 -19.44 10.99 15.12
C ARG A 213 -18.21 10.29 15.65
N VAL A 214 -17.29 9.94 14.75
CA VAL A 214 -16.02 9.31 15.08
C VAL A 214 -14.87 10.13 14.49
N ASP A 215 -13.72 10.08 15.13
CA ASP A 215 -12.51 10.75 14.68
C ASP A 215 -11.44 9.76 14.18
N GLU A 216 -11.53 8.49 14.60
CA GLU A 216 -10.56 7.46 14.31
C GLU A 216 -11.22 6.20 13.70
N ALA A 217 -10.56 5.61 12.70
CA ALA A 217 -11.03 4.36 12.08
C ALA A 217 -11.09 3.18 13.07
N SER A 218 -10.25 3.18 14.10
CA SER A 218 -10.26 2.18 15.19
C SER A 218 -11.55 2.17 15.99
N GLU A 219 -12.20 3.33 16.17
CA GLU A 219 -13.50 3.41 16.83
C GLU A 219 -14.57 2.68 16.03
N ILE A 220 -14.56 2.83 14.69
CA ILE A 220 -15.53 2.14 13.82
C ILE A 220 -15.37 0.63 13.92
N VAL A 221 -14.13 0.14 13.99
CA VAL A 221 -13.84 -1.29 14.18
C VAL A 221 -14.38 -1.79 15.52
N THR A 222 -14.17 -1.03 16.59
CA THR A 222 -14.69 -1.33 17.93
C THR A 222 -16.22 -1.33 17.93
N LEU A 223 -16.85 -0.29 17.38
CA LEU A 223 -18.32 -0.19 17.27
C LEU A 223 -18.89 -1.37 16.47
N ALA A 224 -18.27 -1.75 15.35
CA ALA A 224 -18.75 -2.82 14.51
C ALA A 224 -18.65 -4.19 15.22
N TRP A 225 -17.50 -4.53 15.80
CA TRP A 225 -17.25 -5.89 16.26
C TRP A 225 -17.61 -6.12 17.72
N GLU A 226 -17.38 -5.16 18.59
CA GLU A 226 -17.64 -5.30 20.01
C GLU A 226 -19.06 -4.88 20.38
N GLN A 227 -19.61 -3.86 19.70
CA GLN A 227 -20.92 -3.29 20.02
C GLN A 227 -22.02 -3.66 19.02
N GLN A 228 -21.66 -4.30 17.89
CA GLN A 228 -22.59 -4.66 16.82
C GLN A 228 -23.41 -3.47 16.31
N ASP A 229 -22.76 -2.29 16.26
CA ASP A 229 -23.40 -1.06 15.79
C ASP A 229 -23.71 -1.15 14.30
N SER A 230 -24.95 -0.93 13.93
CA SER A 230 -25.43 -1.12 12.56
C SER A 230 -24.80 -0.15 11.56
N LEU A 231 -24.51 1.09 11.99
CA LEU A 231 -23.89 2.11 11.15
C LEU A 231 -22.41 1.79 10.90
N ALA A 232 -21.72 1.30 11.94
CA ALA A 232 -20.32 0.87 11.81
C ALA A 232 -20.18 -0.38 10.92
N LEU A 233 -21.10 -1.33 11.04
CA LEU A 233 -21.16 -2.51 10.16
C LEU A 233 -21.46 -2.11 8.71
N GLU A 234 -22.40 -1.20 8.46
CA GLU A 234 -22.67 -0.65 7.13
C GLU A 234 -21.45 0.09 6.56
N THR A 235 -20.75 0.85 7.40
CA THR A 235 -19.52 1.56 7.02
C THR A 235 -18.44 0.59 6.57
N TRP A 236 -18.20 -0.48 7.32
CA TRP A 236 -17.24 -1.52 6.96
C TRP A 236 -17.62 -2.20 5.63
N GLU A 237 -18.88 -2.56 5.47
CA GLU A 237 -19.38 -3.21 4.26
C GLU A 237 -19.20 -2.32 3.02
N MET A 238 -19.57 -1.05 3.12
CA MET A 238 -19.42 -0.08 2.02
C MET A 238 -17.94 0.19 1.72
N PHE A 239 -17.08 0.26 2.74
CA PHE A 239 -15.64 0.36 2.57
C PHE A 239 -15.08 -0.83 1.80
N CYS A 240 -15.41 -2.07 2.18
CA CYS A 240 -14.96 -3.28 1.51
C CYS A 240 -15.47 -3.36 0.06
N GLN A 241 -16.72 -2.99 -0.19
CA GLN A 241 -17.26 -2.88 -1.54
C GLN A 241 -16.52 -1.83 -2.37
N GLY A 242 -16.17 -0.70 -1.77
CA GLY A 242 -15.34 0.34 -2.40
C GLY A 242 -13.95 -0.17 -2.79
N VAL A 243 -13.28 -0.94 -1.90
CA VAL A 243 -12.04 -1.64 -2.24
C VAL A 243 -12.25 -2.56 -3.45
N GLY A 244 -13.37 -3.29 -3.50
CA GLY A 244 -13.75 -4.16 -4.62
C GLY A 244 -13.88 -3.38 -5.94
N THR A 245 -14.47 -2.19 -5.90
CA THR A 245 -14.59 -1.30 -7.06
C THR A 245 -13.21 -0.89 -7.57
N VAL A 246 -12.34 -0.34 -6.71
CA VAL A 246 -10.99 0.11 -7.09
C VAL A 246 -10.13 -1.05 -7.59
N ALA A 247 -10.17 -2.18 -6.89
CA ALA A 247 -9.41 -3.38 -7.27
C ALA A 247 -9.82 -3.92 -8.64
N SER A 248 -11.14 -3.95 -8.92
CA SER A 248 -11.64 -4.41 -10.21
C SER A 248 -11.38 -3.41 -11.35
N ASP A 249 -11.44 -2.11 -11.07
CA ASP A 249 -11.07 -1.08 -12.05
C ASP A 249 -9.58 -1.18 -12.42
N ALA A 250 -8.70 -1.35 -11.43
CA ALA A 250 -7.28 -1.60 -11.66
C ALA A 250 -7.05 -2.90 -12.46
N ALA A 251 -7.77 -3.98 -12.14
CA ALA A 251 -7.68 -5.24 -12.88
C ALA A 251 -8.05 -5.08 -14.36
N LEU A 252 -9.10 -4.30 -14.65
CA LEU A 252 -9.52 -4.00 -16.03
C LEU A 252 -8.51 -3.10 -16.75
N MET A 253 -8.08 -2.01 -16.12
CA MET A 253 -7.16 -1.03 -16.73
C MET A 253 -5.82 -1.65 -17.12
N TYR A 254 -5.29 -2.55 -16.28
CA TYR A 254 -3.99 -3.18 -16.51
C TYR A 254 -4.09 -4.56 -17.16
N ASN A 255 -5.31 -5.06 -17.46
CA ASN A 255 -5.52 -6.44 -17.91
C ASN A 255 -4.82 -7.44 -16.98
N ALA A 256 -5.04 -7.31 -15.68
CA ALA A 256 -4.25 -7.94 -14.61
C ALA A 256 -4.56 -9.43 -14.44
N LYS A 257 -4.36 -10.22 -15.50
CA LYS A 257 -4.55 -11.69 -15.47
C LYS A 257 -3.52 -12.41 -14.56
N GLY A 258 -2.47 -11.72 -14.14
CA GLY A 258 -1.54 -12.20 -13.12
C GLY A 258 -2.08 -12.12 -11.69
N GLY A 259 -3.25 -11.52 -11.52
CA GLY A 259 -3.94 -11.35 -10.24
C GLY A 259 -3.91 -9.93 -9.71
N VAL A 260 -4.77 -9.68 -8.72
CA VAL A 260 -4.79 -8.47 -7.91
C VAL A 260 -4.20 -8.78 -6.55
N TYR A 261 -3.29 -7.93 -6.09
CA TYR A 261 -2.61 -8.07 -4.80
C TYR A 261 -3.04 -6.93 -3.89
N LEU A 262 -3.73 -7.27 -2.82
CA LEU A 262 -4.20 -6.32 -1.84
C LEU A 262 -3.13 -6.11 -0.76
N GLY A 263 -2.72 -4.86 -0.55
CA GLY A 263 -1.76 -4.46 0.47
C GLY A 263 -2.37 -3.54 1.52
N GLY A 264 -1.51 -2.85 2.27
CA GLY A 264 -1.92 -1.94 3.32
C GLY A 264 -2.26 -2.64 4.63
N GLY A 265 -2.42 -1.85 5.70
CA GLY A 265 -2.55 -2.40 7.06
C GLY A 265 -3.98 -2.66 7.54
N ILE A 266 -5.01 -2.22 6.81
CA ILE A 266 -6.41 -2.31 7.28
C ILE A 266 -6.96 -3.73 7.09
N LEU A 267 -6.82 -4.28 5.88
CA LEU A 267 -7.43 -5.56 5.52
C LEU A 267 -6.82 -6.76 6.26
N PRO A 268 -5.48 -6.90 6.39
CA PRO A 268 -4.89 -8.03 7.11
C PRO A 268 -5.29 -8.10 8.59
N ARG A 269 -5.53 -6.95 9.24
CA ARG A 269 -5.97 -6.90 10.64
C ARG A 269 -7.41 -7.34 10.84
N ASN A 270 -8.23 -7.31 9.78
CA ASN A 270 -9.66 -7.60 9.80
C ASN A 270 -10.03 -8.67 8.76
N ILE A 271 -9.14 -9.63 8.52
CA ILE A 271 -9.22 -10.58 7.41
C ILE A 271 -10.52 -11.39 7.39
N GLU A 272 -11.01 -11.86 8.54
CA GLU A 272 -12.22 -12.67 8.62
C GLU A 272 -13.46 -11.85 8.27
N ALA A 273 -13.55 -10.62 8.76
CA ALA A 273 -14.60 -9.69 8.42
C ALA A 273 -14.55 -9.25 6.93
N PHE A 274 -13.33 -9.09 6.40
CA PHE A 274 -13.13 -8.78 4.99
C PHE A 274 -13.59 -9.92 4.08
N ARG A 275 -13.29 -11.17 4.43
CA ARG A 275 -13.76 -12.35 3.69
C ARG A 275 -15.28 -12.50 3.65
N GLN A 276 -15.95 -12.05 4.71
CA GLN A 276 -17.42 -12.11 4.83
C GLN A 276 -18.15 -10.91 4.19
N SER A 277 -17.40 -9.89 3.77
CA SER A 277 -17.95 -8.67 3.17
C SER A 277 -18.37 -8.86 1.70
N GLY A 278 -19.08 -7.90 1.17
CA GLY A 278 -19.48 -7.83 -0.24
C GLY A 278 -18.33 -7.51 -1.22
N PHE A 279 -17.06 -7.58 -0.79
CA PHE A 279 -15.89 -7.32 -1.64
C PHE A 279 -15.90 -8.19 -2.92
N GLU A 280 -15.99 -9.52 -2.77
CA GLU A 280 -15.91 -10.46 -3.90
C GLU A 280 -17.05 -10.23 -4.91
N ALA A 281 -18.27 -10.05 -4.42
CA ALA A 281 -19.43 -9.77 -5.25
C ALA A 281 -19.23 -8.49 -6.07
N ARG A 282 -18.77 -7.41 -5.42
CA ARG A 282 -18.47 -6.12 -6.05
C ARG A 282 -17.31 -6.22 -7.03
N PHE A 283 -16.24 -6.93 -6.69
CA PHE A 283 -15.09 -7.14 -7.56
C PHE A 283 -15.46 -7.80 -8.87
N LYS A 284 -16.37 -8.80 -8.83
CA LYS A 284 -16.81 -9.54 -10.01
C LYS A 284 -17.88 -8.80 -10.83
N GLU A 285 -18.61 -7.85 -10.23
CA GLU A 285 -19.72 -7.17 -10.90
C GLU A 285 -19.22 -6.04 -11.82
N LYS A 286 -18.86 -6.43 -13.05
CA LYS A 286 -18.41 -5.52 -14.12
C LYS A 286 -19.23 -5.70 -15.40
N GLY A 287 -20.53 -5.96 -15.28
CA GLY A 287 -21.44 -6.08 -16.40
C GLY A 287 -20.95 -7.11 -17.43
N ILE A 288 -20.75 -6.68 -18.67
CA ILE A 288 -20.27 -7.56 -19.75
C ILE A 288 -18.86 -8.14 -19.50
N GLN A 289 -18.07 -7.56 -18.60
CA GLN A 289 -16.74 -8.04 -18.25
C GLN A 289 -16.73 -9.00 -17.04
N ARG A 290 -17.89 -9.40 -16.54
CA ARG A 290 -18.02 -10.32 -15.40
C ARG A 290 -17.22 -11.61 -15.64
N GLY A 291 -17.35 -12.23 -16.82
CA GLY A 291 -16.62 -13.46 -17.14
C GLY A 291 -15.07 -13.28 -17.17
N PHE A 292 -14.58 -12.07 -17.49
CA PHE A 292 -13.17 -11.75 -17.34
C PHE A 292 -12.79 -11.69 -15.85
N MET A 293 -13.58 -11.00 -15.04
CA MET A 293 -13.31 -10.79 -13.60
C MET A 293 -13.39 -12.10 -12.80
N GLU A 294 -14.27 -13.04 -13.16
CA GLU A 294 -14.40 -14.34 -12.50
C GLU A 294 -13.14 -15.20 -12.56
N ASN A 295 -12.26 -14.93 -13.52
CA ASN A 295 -10.99 -15.64 -13.67
C ASN A 295 -9.79 -14.93 -13.00
N ILE A 296 -9.96 -13.71 -12.51
CA ILE A 296 -8.87 -12.95 -11.88
C ILE A 296 -8.77 -13.33 -10.40
N PRO A 297 -7.68 -13.96 -9.95
CA PRO A 297 -7.48 -14.21 -8.53
C PRO A 297 -7.16 -12.91 -7.78
N VAL A 298 -7.62 -12.83 -6.53
CA VAL A 298 -7.26 -11.74 -5.62
C VAL A 298 -6.55 -12.32 -4.40
N TYR A 299 -5.37 -11.80 -4.13
CA TYR A 299 -4.54 -12.19 -3.01
C TYR A 299 -4.42 -11.05 -2.01
N LEU A 300 -4.46 -11.35 -0.72
CA LEU A 300 -4.11 -10.42 0.34
C LEU A 300 -2.68 -10.70 0.80
N ILE A 301 -1.85 -9.67 0.81
CA ILE A 301 -0.46 -9.75 1.27
C ILE A 301 -0.46 -9.77 2.80
N LEU A 302 0.10 -10.83 3.37
CA LEU A 302 0.25 -11.04 4.81
C LEU A 302 1.69 -10.79 5.29
N HIS A 303 2.66 -10.71 4.38
CA HIS A 303 4.04 -10.41 4.74
C HIS A 303 4.11 -9.12 5.54
N LYS A 304 4.85 -9.14 6.67
CA LYS A 304 4.86 -8.03 7.64
C LYS A 304 5.49 -6.75 7.09
N HIS A 305 6.50 -6.89 6.22
CA HIS A 305 7.30 -5.78 5.68
C HIS A 305 7.58 -5.95 4.17
N PRO A 306 6.55 -5.99 3.32
CA PRO A 306 6.74 -6.27 1.90
C PRO A 306 7.50 -5.15 1.18
N ALA A 307 7.33 -3.87 1.60
CA ALA A 307 8.04 -2.75 1.01
C ALA A 307 9.57 -2.86 1.18
N LEU A 308 10.07 -3.46 2.28
CA LEU A 308 11.50 -3.72 2.45
C LEU A 308 12.04 -4.74 1.42
N ILE A 309 11.24 -5.78 1.13
CA ILE A 309 11.57 -6.77 0.09
C ILE A 309 11.62 -6.09 -1.28
N GLY A 310 10.61 -5.26 -1.59
CA GLY A 310 10.57 -4.54 -2.86
C GLY A 310 11.68 -3.50 -3.02
N ALA A 311 12.09 -2.83 -1.95
CA ALA A 311 13.24 -1.93 -1.94
C ALA A 311 14.56 -2.70 -2.19
N ALA A 312 14.70 -3.90 -1.60
CA ALA A 312 15.84 -4.78 -1.85
C ALA A 312 15.91 -5.23 -3.31
N ALA A 313 14.78 -5.68 -3.86
CA ALA A 313 14.70 -6.09 -5.26
C ALA A 313 15.04 -4.93 -6.21
N TRP A 314 14.51 -3.75 -5.94
CA TRP A 314 14.81 -2.55 -6.72
C TRP A 314 16.31 -2.20 -6.73
N LEU A 315 16.95 -2.30 -5.57
CA LEU A 315 18.38 -2.02 -5.45
C LEU A 315 19.22 -3.06 -6.18
N ASP A 316 18.83 -4.33 -6.14
CA ASP A 316 19.49 -5.39 -6.91
C ASP A 316 19.41 -5.14 -8.41
N ASP A 317 18.24 -4.78 -8.93
CA ASP A 317 18.06 -4.49 -10.36
C ASP A 317 18.91 -3.29 -10.82
N LEU A 318 18.95 -2.21 -10.01
CA LEU A 318 19.80 -1.04 -10.29
C LEU A 318 21.29 -1.37 -10.32
N THR A 319 21.72 -2.37 -9.59
CA THR A 319 23.13 -2.70 -9.43
C THR A 319 23.58 -3.82 -10.36
N ARG A 320 22.68 -4.69 -10.84
CA ARG A 320 22.98 -5.69 -11.89
C ARG A 320 23.17 -5.07 -13.27
N ASN A 321 22.52 -3.94 -13.50
CA ASN A 321 22.54 -3.22 -14.79
C ASN A 321 23.67 -2.19 -14.89
N ARG A 322 24.58 -2.14 -13.90
CA ARG A 322 25.82 -1.34 -13.92
C ARG A 322 27.05 -2.21 -14.17
#